data_80e9ad612bee4bf064c067dd6857951b
#
_entry.id   80e9ad612bee4bf064c067dd6857951b
#
_cell.length_a   1.000
_cell.length_b   1.000
_cell.length_c   1.000
_cell.angle_alpha   90.00
_cell.angle_beta   90.00
_cell.angle_gamma   90.00
#
_symmetry.space_group_name_H-M   'P 1'
#
loop_
_entity.id
_entity.type
_entity.pdbx_description
1 polymer ?
#
loop_
_entity_poly.entity_id
_entity_poly.type
_entity_poly.pdbx_seq_one_letter_code
_entity_poly.pdbx_strand_id
1 'polypeptide(L)'
;DYTGICVTDGYQVYHTLEKERENLKIAGCWVHCRRRFNDALEVIPKAHRKESILHLIMKQIQAIYREEGKLSDFSTEDRLMQRQLVVKPLVDAFFAYLKQNEPKIPKNGKIREAFTYALNQESYLKVFLEDGDVPIDNNASERAIRGFCIGKKNWEMIDTVNGANSSAIIYSIAETAKANNLKPFDYFEYLLTEIPKHVDDKNIDFLAELLPWSDMLPENIRKPQKASGK
;
A
#
# COMPACT_ATOMS: atom_id res chain seq x y z
N ASP A 1 -7.45 -12.08 12.12
CA ASP A 1 -7.56 -13.06 11.03
C ASP A 1 -8.01 -12.36 9.75
N TYR A 2 -7.03 -11.79 9.02
CA TYR A 2 -7.30 -11.13 7.73
C TYR A 2 -7.51 -12.19 6.65
N THR A 3 -8.52 -12.02 5.81
CA THR A 3 -8.80 -12.80 4.61
C THR A 3 -8.92 -11.87 3.41
N GLY A 4 -8.52 -12.33 2.24
CA GLY A 4 -8.57 -11.56 0.99
C GLY A 4 -7.20 -11.29 0.39
N ILE A 5 -7.08 -10.22 -0.41
CA ILE A 5 -5.84 -9.90 -1.14
C ILE A 5 -5.08 -8.79 -0.41
N CYS A 6 -3.81 -9.03 -0.10
CA CYS A 6 -2.91 -8.08 0.56
C CYS A 6 -1.81 -7.63 -0.41
N VAL A 7 -1.70 -6.32 -0.66
CA VAL A 7 -0.66 -5.76 -1.53
C VAL A 7 0.60 -5.46 -0.73
N THR A 8 1.73 -6.08 -1.10
CA THR A 8 3.00 -6.03 -0.34
C THR A 8 4.20 -5.68 -1.22
N ASP A 9 5.33 -5.36 -0.58
CA ASP A 9 6.60 -5.02 -1.22
C ASP A 9 7.41 -6.22 -1.77
N GLY A 10 6.87 -7.44 -1.63
CA GLY A 10 7.56 -8.68 -2.00
C GLY A 10 8.53 -9.21 -0.94
N TYR A 11 8.39 -8.76 0.32
CA TYR A 11 9.15 -9.33 1.42
C TYR A 11 8.74 -10.79 1.67
N GLN A 12 9.73 -11.68 1.79
CA GLN A 12 9.54 -13.15 1.81
C GLN A 12 8.55 -13.65 2.87
N VAL A 13 8.43 -12.95 4.00
CA VAL A 13 7.51 -13.31 5.08
C VAL A 13 6.05 -13.33 4.59
N TYR A 14 5.65 -12.40 3.73
CA TYR A 14 4.29 -12.37 3.19
C TYR A 14 3.98 -13.59 2.31
N HIS A 15 4.96 -14.05 1.51
CA HIS A 15 4.82 -15.27 0.72
C HIS A 15 4.74 -16.53 1.59
N THR A 16 5.38 -16.53 2.76
CA THR A 16 5.23 -17.61 3.74
C THR A 16 3.85 -17.60 4.35
N LEU A 17 3.34 -16.43 4.77
CA LEU A 17 1.99 -16.29 5.30
C LEU A 17 0.90 -16.71 4.32
N GLU A 18 1.05 -16.42 3.02
CA GLU A 18 0.13 -16.88 1.97
C GLU A 18 0.06 -18.40 1.90
N LYS A 19 1.19 -19.09 2.05
CA LYS A 19 1.24 -20.57 2.04
C LYS A 19 0.62 -21.21 3.29
N GLU A 20 0.64 -20.48 4.40
CA GLU A 20 0.11 -20.97 5.69
C GLU A 20 -1.38 -20.65 5.87
N ARG A 21 -1.97 -19.78 5.02
CA ARG A 21 -3.35 -19.29 5.15
C ARG A 21 -4.13 -19.45 3.85
N GLU A 22 -5.10 -20.33 3.84
CA GLU A 22 -5.92 -20.65 2.65
C GLU A 22 -6.68 -19.44 2.07
N ASN A 23 -7.04 -18.46 2.90
CA ASN A 23 -7.85 -17.31 2.51
C ASN A 23 -7.05 -16.01 2.37
N LEU A 24 -5.72 -16.09 2.27
CA LEU A 24 -4.84 -14.95 2.04
C LEU A 24 -4.17 -15.10 0.68
N LYS A 25 -4.32 -14.09 -0.17
CA LYS A 25 -3.59 -13.96 -1.43
C LYS A 25 -2.69 -12.74 -1.40
N ILE A 26 -1.47 -12.86 -1.90
CA ILE A 26 -0.52 -11.75 -1.97
C ILE A 26 -0.51 -11.15 -3.37
N ALA A 27 -0.64 -9.81 -3.43
CA ALA A 27 -0.40 -9.01 -4.63
C ALA A 27 0.92 -8.25 -4.50
N GLY A 28 1.70 -8.23 -5.56
CA GLY A 28 2.98 -7.50 -5.60
C GLY A 28 2.79 -6.01 -5.91
N CYS A 29 3.59 -5.18 -5.27
CA CYS A 29 3.58 -3.73 -5.46
C CYS A 29 4.42 -3.31 -6.69
N TRP A 30 3.80 -2.70 -7.68
CA TRP A 30 4.47 -2.19 -8.88
C TRP A 30 5.42 -1.01 -8.63
N VAL A 31 5.21 -0.24 -7.56
CA VAL A 31 6.17 0.82 -7.17
C VAL A 31 7.54 0.23 -6.82
N HIS A 32 7.57 -0.90 -6.12
CA HIS A 32 8.81 -1.57 -5.78
C HIS A 32 9.50 -2.16 -7.02
N CYS A 33 8.74 -2.74 -7.94
CA CYS A 33 9.26 -3.19 -9.25
C CYS A 33 9.86 -2.01 -10.03
N ARG A 34 9.11 -0.91 -10.16
CA ARG A 34 9.57 0.32 -10.84
C ARG A 34 10.84 0.90 -10.21
N ARG A 35 10.90 0.94 -8.88
CA ARG A 35 12.07 1.47 -8.15
C ARG A 35 13.34 0.70 -8.50
N ARG A 36 13.31 -0.63 -8.55
CA ARG A 36 14.45 -1.46 -8.93
C ARG A 36 15.00 -1.12 -10.32
N PHE A 37 14.12 -0.94 -11.29
CA PHE A 37 14.55 -0.53 -12.64
C PHE A 37 15.04 0.91 -12.69
N ASN A 38 14.45 1.82 -11.91
CA ASN A 38 14.93 3.19 -11.79
C ASN A 38 16.35 3.25 -11.19
N ASP A 39 16.58 2.53 -10.10
CA ASP A 39 17.90 2.45 -9.44
C ASP A 39 18.95 1.87 -10.38
N ALA A 40 18.58 0.89 -11.21
CA ALA A 40 19.44 0.35 -12.24
C ALA A 40 19.72 1.36 -13.36
N LEU A 41 18.74 2.17 -13.74
CA LEU A 41 18.89 3.23 -14.75
C LEU A 41 19.80 4.37 -14.25
N GLU A 42 19.74 4.68 -12.95
CA GLU A 42 20.58 5.73 -12.34
C GLU A 42 22.08 5.42 -12.37
N VAL A 43 22.46 4.14 -12.39
CA VAL A 43 23.86 3.72 -12.53
C VAL A 43 24.40 4.01 -13.94
N ILE A 44 23.53 4.12 -14.94
CA ILE A 44 23.94 4.44 -16.32
C ILE A 44 24.17 5.95 -16.46
N PRO A 45 25.31 6.37 -17.06
CA PRO A 45 25.56 7.78 -17.35
C PRO A 45 24.41 8.41 -18.14
N LYS A 46 24.02 9.64 -17.79
CA LYS A 46 22.83 10.32 -18.36
C LYS A 46 22.79 10.32 -19.89
N ALA A 47 23.94 10.48 -20.54
CA ALA A 47 24.07 10.49 -21.99
C ALA A 47 23.60 9.18 -22.65
N HIS A 48 23.78 8.02 -21.98
CA HIS A 48 23.47 6.70 -22.53
C HIS A 48 22.14 6.10 -22.03
N ARG A 49 21.42 6.80 -21.14
CA ARG A 49 20.17 6.27 -20.55
C ARG A 49 19.08 6.04 -21.62
N LYS A 50 18.97 6.94 -22.60
CA LYS A 50 17.93 6.86 -23.63
C LYS A 50 18.10 5.66 -24.57
N GLU A 51 19.32 5.18 -24.75
CA GLU A 51 19.67 4.05 -25.62
C GLU A 51 19.63 2.71 -24.86
N SER A 52 19.48 2.77 -23.55
CA SER A 52 19.50 1.58 -22.72
C SER A 52 18.19 0.81 -22.76
N ILE A 53 18.27 -0.53 -22.61
CA ILE A 53 17.10 -1.40 -22.44
C ILE A 53 16.22 -0.95 -21.27
N LEU A 54 16.81 -0.38 -20.21
CA LEU A 54 16.08 0.11 -19.05
C LEU A 54 15.16 1.28 -19.37
N HIS A 55 15.52 2.12 -20.33
CA HIS A 55 14.64 3.22 -20.77
C HIS A 55 13.33 2.70 -21.38
N LEU A 56 13.40 1.65 -22.19
CA LEU A 56 12.22 1.01 -22.76
C LEU A 56 11.38 0.32 -21.68
N ILE A 57 12.02 -0.35 -20.73
CA ILE A 57 11.35 -0.97 -19.60
C ILE A 57 10.60 0.09 -18.77
N MET A 58 11.23 1.22 -18.46
CA MET A 58 10.59 2.32 -17.73
C MET A 58 9.41 2.92 -18.51
N LYS A 59 9.50 3.02 -19.83
CA LYS A 59 8.36 3.44 -20.67
C LYS A 59 7.20 2.47 -20.62
N GLN A 60 7.46 1.16 -20.62
CA GLN A 60 6.41 0.14 -20.49
C GLN A 60 5.73 0.22 -19.12
N ILE A 61 6.50 0.33 -18.03
CA ILE A 61 5.94 0.53 -16.68
C ILE A 61 5.09 1.82 -16.64
N GLN A 62 5.59 2.92 -17.22
CA GLN A 62 4.85 4.18 -17.30
C GLN A 62 3.55 4.04 -18.08
N ALA A 63 3.53 3.25 -19.16
CA ALA A 63 2.32 2.98 -19.93
C ALA A 63 1.28 2.21 -19.09
N ILE A 64 1.70 1.19 -18.34
CA ILE A 64 0.84 0.45 -17.41
C ILE A 64 0.20 1.41 -16.39
N TYR A 65 0.99 2.24 -15.71
CA TYR A 65 0.48 3.20 -14.74
C TYR A 65 -0.45 4.25 -15.36
N ARG A 66 -0.16 4.69 -16.58
CA ARG A 66 -1.01 5.67 -17.29
C ARG A 66 -2.38 5.10 -17.61
N GLU A 67 -2.45 3.87 -18.09
CA GLU A 67 -3.74 3.24 -18.42
C GLU A 67 -4.50 2.88 -17.14
N GLU A 68 -3.84 2.36 -16.12
CA GLU A 68 -4.44 2.10 -14.81
C GLU A 68 -4.99 3.39 -14.16
N GLY A 69 -4.27 4.49 -14.26
CA GLY A 69 -4.70 5.77 -13.69
C GLY A 69 -5.98 6.34 -14.32
N LYS A 70 -6.34 5.95 -15.55
CA LYS A 70 -7.61 6.32 -16.19
C LYS A 70 -8.82 5.61 -15.59
N LEU A 71 -8.57 4.55 -14.81
CA LEU A 71 -9.61 3.68 -14.27
C LEU A 71 -10.00 4.06 -12.83
N SER A 72 -9.44 5.15 -12.27
CA SER A 72 -9.65 5.57 -10.88
C SER A 72 -11.13 5.75 -10.50
N ASP A 73 -11.91 6.28 -11.43
CA ASP A 73 -13.32 6.64 -11.18
C ASP A 73 -14.32 5.56 -11.66
N PHE A 74 -13.81 4.41 -12.14
CA PHE A 74 -14.63 3.31 -12.62
C PHE A 74 -15.16 2.48 -11.44
N SER A 75 -16.31 1.82 -11.64
CA SER A 75 -16.79 0.77 -10.72
C SER A 75 -15.77 -0.37 -10.65
N THR A 76 -15.87 -1.21 -9.62
CA THR A 76 -15.00 -2.40 -9.48
C THR A 76 -15.08 -3.31 -10.70
N GLU A 77 -16.31 -3.57 -11.17
CA GLU A 77 -16.57 -4.44 -12.32
C GLU A 77 -16.05 -3.85 -13.63
N ASP A 78 -16.31 -2.56 -13.88
CA ASP A 78 -15.82 -1.87 -15.07
C ASP A 78 -14.30 -1.76 -15.06
N ARG A 79 -13.71 -1.48 -13.89
CA ARG A 79 -12.26 -1.43 -13.72
C ARG A 79 -11.62 -2.78 -14.02
N LEU A 80 -12.20 -3.88 -13.52
CA LEU A 80 -11.72 -5.22 -13.81
C LEU A 80 -11.81 -5.52 -15.32
N MET A 81 -12.94 -5.21 -15.95
CA MET A 81 -13.11 -5.40 -17.40
C MET A 81 -12.06 -4.61 -18.20
N GLN A 82 -11.86 -3.33 -17.89
CA GLN A 82 -10.87 -2.50 -18.56
C GLN A 82 -9.43 -2.95 -18.29
N ARG A 83 -9.13 -3.44 -17.10
CA ARG A 83 -7.83 -4.08 -16.80
C ARG A 83 -7.56 -5.27 -17.71
N GLN A 84 -8.56 -6.14 -17.93
CA GLN A 84 -8.39 -7.29 -18.83
C GLN A 84 -8.20 -6.85 -20.29
N LEU A 85 -8.92 -5.82 -20.75
CA LEU A 85 -8.89 -5.38 -22.14
C LEU A 85 -7.64 -4.54 -22.49
N VAL A 86 -7.20 -3.67 -21.57
CA VAL A 86 -6.18 -2.66 -21.86
C VAL A 86 -4.90 -2.85 -21.06
N VAL A 87 -5.01 -3.05 -19.74
CA VAL A 87 -3.82 -3.09 -18.87
C VAL A 87 -3.10 -4.42 -18.94
N LYS A 88 -3.84 -5.53 -18.96
CA LYS A 88 -3.27 -6.89 -19.02
C LYS A 88 -2.37 -7.11 -20.24
N PRO A 89 -2.74 -6.72 -21.47
CA PRO A 89 -1.84 -6.83 -22.63
C PRO A 89 -0.51 -6.07 -22.43
N LEU A 90 -0.53 -4.90 -21.78
CA LEU A 90 0.68 -4.14 -21.48
C LEU A 90 1.57 -4.86 -20.45
N VAL A 91 0.95 -5.43 -19.41
CA VAL A 91 1.65 -6.22 -18.40
C VAL A 91 2.26 -7.47 -19.02
N ASP A 92 1.51 -8.19 -19.85
CA ASP A 92 2.00 -9.39 -20.53
C ASP A 92 3.15 -9.06 -21.50
N ALA A 93 3.06 -7.96 -22.23
CA ALA A 93 4.13 -7.47 -23.12
C ALA A 93 5.40 -7.08 -22.32
N PHE A 94 5.25 -6.45 -21.15
CA PHE A 94 6.35 -6.12 -20.25
C PHE A 94 7.10 -7.39 -19.82
N PHE A 95 6.39 -8.40 -19.34
CA PHE A 95 7.03 -9.66 -18.89
C PHE A 95 7.63 -10.46 -20.05
N ALA A 96 6.96 -10.49 -21.21
CA ALA A 96 7.52 -11.10 -22.42
C ALA A 96 8.84 -10.41 -22.83
N TYR A 97 8.89 -9.08 -22.77
CA TYR A 97 10.10 -8.31 -23.06
C TYR A 97 11.22 -8.61 -22.06
N LEU A 98 10.92 -8.71 -20.77
CA LEU A 98 11.92 -9.08 -19.75
C LEU A 98 12.48 -10.47 -20.05
N LYS A 99 11.63 -11.48 -20.25
CA LYS A 99 12.05 -12.86 -20.53
C LYS A 99 12.92 -12.97 -21.79
N GLN A 100 12.57 -12.26 -22.85
CA GLN A 100 13.33 -12.23 -24.11
C GLN A 100 14.73 -11.63 -23.94
N ASN A 101 14.89 -10.66 -23.04
CA ASN A 101 16.13 -9.94 -22.86
C ASN A 101 16.96 -10.41 -21.65
N GLU A 102 16.36 -11.18 -20.76
CA GLU A 102 17.02 -11.71 -19.55
C GLU A 102 18.34 -12.44 -19.85
N PRO A 103 18.47 -13.26 -20.91
CA PRO A 103 19.73 -13.91 -21.25
C PRO A 103 20.84 -12.96 -21.73
N LYS A 104 20.49 -11.75 -22.15
CA LYS A 104 21.40 -10.75 -22.73
C LYS A 104 21.98 -9.77 -21.70
N ILE A 105 21.38 -9.72 -20.49
CA ILE A 105 21.85 -8.80 -19.47
C ILE A 105 23.03 -9.37 -18.67
N PRO A 106 23.87 -8.52 -18.06
CA PRO A 106 24.97 -8.97 -17.21
C PRO A 106 24.50 -9.92 -16.11
N LYS A 107 25.37 -10.83 -15.70
CA LYS A 107 25.05 -11.80 -14.62
C LYS A 107 24.95 -11.16 -13.23
N ASN A 108 25.54 -9.98 -13.03
CA ASN A 108 25.64 -9.28 -11.76
C ASN A 108 25.23 -7.81 -11.91
N GLY A 109 25.00 -7.14 -10.77
CA GLY A 109 24.71 -5.71 -10.68
C GLY A 109 23.23 -5.36 -10.72
N LYS A 110 22.94 -4.07 -10.62
CA LYS A 110 21.59 -3.51 -10.43
C LYS A 110 20.60 -3.92 -11.52
N ILE A 111 21.07 -4.07 -12.76
CA ILE A 111 20.21 -4.52 -13.87
C ILE A 111 19.73 -5.96 -13.62
N ARG A 112 20.67 -6.86 -13.25
CA ARG A 112 20.33 -8.26 -12.92
C ARG A 112 19.38 -8.33 -11.73
N GLU A 113 19.64 -7.57 -10.67
CA GLU A 113 18.79 -7.51 -9.49
C GLU A 113 17.34 -7.09 -9.85
N ALA A 114 17.18 -6.08 -10.70
CA ALA A 114 15.88 -5.60 -11.15
C ALA A 114 15.11 -6.66 -11.97
N PHE A 115 15.78 -7.31 -12.92
CA PHE A 115 15.21 -8.39 -13.72
C PHE A 115 14.81 -9.59 -12.87
N THR A 116 15.72 -10.04 -11.99
CA THR A 116 15.49 -11.18 -11.10
C THR A 116 14.29 -10.89 -10.18
N TYR A 117 14.21 -9.70 -9.61
CA TYR A 117 13.07 -9.30 -8.79
C TYR A 117 11.76 -9.35 -9.60
N ALA A 118 11.71 -8.67 -10.74
CA ALA A 118 10.49 -8.59 -11.54
C ALA A 118 10.02 -9.97 -12.01
N LEU A 119 10.91 -10.82 -12.48
CA LEU A 119 10.58 -12.17 -12.97
C LEU A 119 10.13 -13.09 -11.82
N ASN A 120 10.78 -13.04 -10.65
CA ASN A 120 10.37 -13.81 -9.48
C ASN A 120 9.04 -13.33 -8.90
N GLN A 121 8.69 -12.07 -9.08
CA GLN A 121 7.45 -11.47 -8.61
C GLN A 121 6.35 -11.44 -9.68
N GLU A 122 6.54 -12.02 -10.86
CA GLU A 122 5.59 -11.93 -11.97
C GLU A 122 4.17 -12.36 -11.58
N SER A 123 4.01 -13.51 -10.92
CA SER A 123 2.70 -14.01 -10.48
C SER A 123 2.02 -13.04 -9.51
N TYR A 124 2.77 -12.50 -8.57
CA TYR A 124 2.26 -11.54 -7.57
C TYR A 124 1.93 -10.18 -8.20
N LEU A 125 2.79 -9.68 -9.10
CA LEU A 125 2.57 -8.42 -9.80
C LEU A 125 1.37 -8.47 -10.76
N LYS A 126 0.88 -9.66 -11.13
CA LYS A 126 -0.32 -9.85 -11.95
C LYS A 126 -1.62 -9.94 -11.16
N VAL A 127 -1.57 -10.15 -9.84
CA VAL A 127 -2.77 -10.38 -9.02
C VAL A 127 -3.75 -9.20 -9.08
N PHE A 128 -3.29 -7.95 -9.16
CA PHE A 128 -4.19 -6.79 -9.27
C PHE A 128 -5.09 -6.82 -10.52
N LEU A 129 -4.73 -7.60 -11.53
CA LEU A 129 -5.54 -7.79 -12.73
C LEU A 129 -6.74 -8.71 -12.51
N GLU A 130 -6.78 -9.45 -11.41
CA GLU A 130 -7.83 -10.44 -11.13
C GLU A 130 -9.02 -9.83 -10.39
N ASP A 131 -8.85 -8.65 -9.80
CA ASP A 131 -9.87 -7.99 -8.99
C ASP A 131 -9.78 -6.47 -9.17
N GLY A 132 -10.93 -5.81 -9.43
CA GLY A 132 -11.00 -4.38 -9.65
C GLY A 132 -10.69 -3.52 -8.42
N ASP A 133 -10.83 -4.05 -7.21
CA ASP A 133 -10.57 -3.32 -5.97
C ASP A 133 -9.12 -3.42 -5.50
N VAL A 134 -8.36 -4.38 -6.02
CA VAL A 134 -6.94 -4.53 -5.65
C VAL A 134 -6.11 -3.41 -6.28
N PRO A 135 -5.44 -2.54 -5.51
CA PRO A 135 -4.62 -1.47 -6.08
C PRO A 135 -3.33 -2.02 -6.71
N ILE A 136 -2.81 -1.33 -7.72
CA ILE A 136 -1.56 -1.67 -8.40
C ILE A 136 -0.33 -1.54 -7.48
N ASP A 137 -0.45 -0.77 -6.39
CA ASP A 137 0.63 -0.55 -5.43
C ASP A 137 0.10 -0.39 -3.99
N ASN A 138 1.01 -0.48 -3.01
CA ASN A 138 0.71 -0.34 -1.58
C ASN A 138 0.96 1.07 -1.03
N ASN A 139 1.04 2.10 -1.88
CA ASN A 139 1.33 3.47 -1.47
C ASN A 139 0.37 4.01 -0.40
N ALA A 140 -0.91 3.60 -0.42
CA ALA A 140 -1.89 4.02 0.59
C ALA A 140 -1.49 3.52 1.98
N SER A 141 -1.14 2.23 2.08
CA SER A 141 -0.66 1.60 3.34
C SER A 141 0.66 2.21 3.81
N GLU A 142 1.61 2.44 2.89
CA GLU A 142 2.88 3.08 3.23
C GLU A 142 2.68 4.52 3.73
N ARG A 143 1.76 5.27 3.16
CA ARG A 143 1.41 6.61 3.65
C ARG A 143 0.78 6.57 5.04
N ALA A 144 -0.11 5.62 5.29
CA ALA A 144 -0.76 5.46 6.60
C ALA A 144 0.26 5.15 7.70
N ILE A 145 1.21 4.24 7.45
CA ILE A 145 2.24 3.88 8.45
C ILE A 145 3.36 4.92 8.57
N ARG A 146 3.48 5.84 7.61
CA ARG A 146 4.57 6.83 7.60
C ARG A 146 4.59 7.71 8.87
N GLY A 147 3.42 8.07 9.40
CA GLY A 147 3.30 8.83 10.65
C GLY A 147 4.01 8.14 11.80
N PHE A 148 3.81 6.83 11.95
CA PHE A 148 4.50 5.99 12.91
C PHE A 148 6.02 5.95 12.65
N CYS A 149 6.42 5.72 11.40
CA CYS A 149 7.84 5.62 11.03
C CYS A 149 8.61 6.95 11.22
N ILE A 150 7.97 8.10 10.99
CA ILE A 150 8.58 9.42 11.25
C ILE A 150 8.78 9.62 12.74
N GLY A 151 7.81 9.22 13.55
CA GLY A 151 7.88 9.27 15.01
C GLY A 151 9.04 8.45 15.60
N LYS A 152 9.53 7.43 14.89
CA LYS A 152 10.68 6.62 15.30
C LYS A 152 11.90 7.44 15.73
N LYS A 153 12.12 8.63 15.15
CA LYS A 153 13.20 9.54 15.57
C LYS A 153 13.02 10.14 16.96
N ASN A 154 11.80 10.13 17.49
CA ASN A 154 11.48 10.68 18.81
C ASN A 154 11.56 9.62 19.92
N TRP A 155 11.38 8.35 19.56
CA TRP A 155 11.48 7.22 20.47
C TRP A 155 12.32 6.12 19.81
N GLU A 156 13.60 6.31 19.69
CA GLU A 156 14.51 5.44 18.93
C GLU A 156 14.43 3.96 19.28
N MET A 157 13.94 3.62 20.48
CA MET A 157 13.75 2.23 20.90
C MET A 157 12.40 2.01 21.59
N ILE A 158 11.77 0.90 21.20
CA ILE A 158 10.65 0.31 21.94
C ILE A 158 11.21 -0.93 22.64
N ASP A 159 11.52 -0.81 23.93
CA ASP A 159 12.26 -1.84 24.67
C ASP A 159 11.44 -3.10 24.98
N THR A 160 10.12 -3.03 24.89
CA THR A 160 9.24 -4.14 25.28
C THR A 160 8.17 -4.42 24.23
N VAL A 161 7.74 -5.69 24.15
CA VAL A 161 6.62 -6.12 23.31
C VAL A 161 5.32 -5.38 23.68
N ASN A 162 5.08 -5.19 24.97
CA ASN A 162 3.91 -4.45 25.45
C ASN A 162 3.96 -2.98 25.07
N GLY A 163 5.12 -2.34 25.13
CA GLY A 163 5.31 -0.97 24.67
C GLY A 163 5.07 -0.83 23.16
N ALA A 164 5.53 -1.81 22.35
CA ALA A 164 5.27 -1.86 20.92
C ALA A 164 3.76 -1.97 20.62
N ASN A 165 3.07 -2.88 21.30
CA ASN A 165 1.64 -3.08 21.15
C ASN A 165 0.84 -1.82 21.54
N SER A 166 1.17 -1.21 22.69
CA SER A 166 0.52 0.02 23.14
C SER A 166 0.72 1.16 22.14
N SER A 167 1.93 1.33 21.63
CA SER A 167 2.23 2.33 20.59
C SER A 167 1.43 2.07 19.33
N ALA A 168 1.37 0.82 18.85
CA ALA A 168 0.62 0.44 17.65
C ALA A 168 -0.88 0.73 17.82
N ILE A 169 -1.47 0.44 18.99
CA ILE A 169 -2.88 0.71 19.29
C ILE A 169 -3.15 2.23 19.26
N ILE A 170 -2.34 3.03 19.96
CA ILE A 170 -2.52 4.49 20.02
C ILE A 170 -2.41 5.11 18.62
N TYR A 171 -1.40 4.69 17.83
CA TYR A 171 -1.27 5.16 16.45
C TYR A 171 -2.42 4.73 15.56
N SER A 172 -2.91 3.49 15.71
CA SER A 172 -4.08 3.02 14.96
C SER A 172 -5.32 3.87 15.25
N ILE A 173 -5.57 4.19 16.53
CA ILE A 173 -6.66 5.08 16.93
C ILE A 173 -6.47 6.47 16.31
N ALA A 174 -5.28 7.05 16.39
CA ALA A 174 -4.98 8.39 15.85
C ALA A 174 -5.17 8.45 14.33
N GLU A 175 -4.67 7.48 13.59
CA GLU A 175 -4.79 7.45 12.12
C GLU A 175 -6.24 7.16 11.68
N THR A 176 -6.96 6.30 12.42
CA THR A 176 -8.38 6.05 12.17
C THR A 176 -9.23 7.29 12.45
N ALA A 177 -8.95 8.03 13.51
CA ALA A 177 -9.60 9.32 13.78
C ALA A 177 -9.38 10.33 12.63
N LYS A 178 -8.14 10.44 12.13
CA LYS A 178 -7.82 11.29 10.97
C LYS A 178 -8.58 10.88 9.71
N ALA A 179 -8.67 9.57 9.44
CA ALA A 179 -9.38 9.03 8.28
C ALA A 179 -10.89 9.30 8.33
N ASN A 180 -11.46 9.40 9.55
CA ASN A 180 -12.87 9.73 9.79
C ASN A 180 -13.10 11.24 10.03
N ASN A 181 -12.19 12.09 9.57
CA ASN A 181 -12.30 13.55 9.66
C ASN A 181 -12.40 14.10 11.10
N LEU A 182 -11.88 13.38 12.10
CA LEU A 182 -11.80 13.85 13.47
C LEU A 182 -10.49 14.62 13.70
N LYS A 183 -10.49 15.44 14.75
CA LYS A 183 -9.30 16.06 15.33
C LYS A 183 -8.72 15.08 16.35
N PRO A 184 -7.54 14.46 16.13
CA PRO A 184 -7.06 13.40 16.99
C PRO A 184 -6.90 13.78 18.46
N PHE A 185 -6.42 15.01 18.73
CA PHE A 185 -6.26 15.50 20.10
C PHE A 185 -7.61 15.56 20.83
N ASP A 186 -8.60 16.24 20.25
CA ASP A 186 -9.93 16.42 20.83
C ASP A 186 -10.64 15.06 20.98
N TYR A 187 -10.40 14.13 20.03
CA TYR A 187 -10.94 12.78 20.10
C TYR A 187 -10.32 11.95 21.24
N PHE A 188 -9.00 12.02 21.44
CA PHE A 188 -8.36 11.35 22.58
C PHE A 188 -8.81 11.94 23.92
N GLU A 189 -8.93 13.27 24.02
CA GLU A 189 -9.48 13.93 25.21
C GLU A 189 -10.89 13.44 25.51
N TYR A 190 -11.74 13.33 24.48
CA TYR A 190 -13.09 12.77 24.61
C TYR A 190 -13.07 11.31 25.08
N LEU A 191 -12.28 10.43 24.46
CA LEU A 191 -12.15 9.04 24.88
C LEU A 191 -11.67 8.90 26.35
N LEU A 192 -10.65 9.66 26.74
CA LEU A 192 -10.10 9.66 28.09
C LEU A 192 -11.07 10.24 29.13
N THR A 193 -12.05 11.00 28.69
CA THR A 193 -13.13 11.55 29.56
C THR A 193 -14.30 10.59 29.67
N GLU A 194 -14.69 9.95 28.55
CA GLU A 194 -15.89 9.09 28.53
C GLU A 194 -15.62 7.69 29.06
N ILE A 195 -14.58 7.01 28.63
CA ILE A 195 -14.29 5.62 29.02
C ILE A 195 -14.23 5.44 30.56
N PRO A 196 -13.61 6.34 31.34
CA PRO A 196 -13.55 6.19 32.79
C PRO A 196 -14.92 6.25 33.48
N LYS A 197 -15.95 6.86 32.86
CA LYS A 197 -17.31 6.91 33.43
C LYS A 197 -17.98 5.52 33.47
N HIS A 198 -17.48 4.60 32.66
CA HIS A 198 -18.02 3.26 32.45
C HIS A 198 -17.15 2.16 33.06
N VAL A 199 -16.20 2.50 33.97
CA VAL A 199 -15.24 1.56 34.54
C VAL A 199 -15.92 0.42 35.32
N ASP A 200 -17.07 0.68 35.91
CA ASP A 200 -17.84 -0.29 36.69
C ASP A 200 -18.91 -1.02 35.87
N ASP A 201 -19.08 -0.65 34.58
CA ASP A 201 -20.07 -1.26 33.70
C ASP A 201 -19.62 -2.68 33.29
N LYS A 202 -20.52 -3.64 33.47
CA LYS A 202 -20.27 -5.02 33.01
C LYS A 202 -20.38 -5.20 31.51
N ASN A 203 -21.09 -4.28 30.86
CA ASN A 203 -21.31 -4.27 29.43
C ASN A 203 -20.41 -3.20 28.78
N ILE A 204 -19.74 -3.56 27.68
CA ILE A 204 -18.84 -2.69 26.93
C ILE A 204 -19.46 -2.18 25.63
N ASP A 205 -20.78 -2.36 25.41
CA ASP A 205 -21.47 -1.96 24.17
C ASP A 205 -21.37 -0.46 23.90
N PHE A 206 -21.25 0.38 24.95
CA PHE A 206 -21.02 1.81 24.83
C PHE A 206 -19.76 2.15 23.98
N LEU A 207 -18.77 1.25 23.92
CA LEU A 207 -17.57 1.48 23.07
C LEU A 207 -17.92 1.62 21.60
N ALA A 208 -19.02 1.04 21.13
CA ALA A 208 -19.47 1.19 19.75
C ALA A 208 -19.84 2.65 19.42
N GLU A 209 -20.35 3.40 20.38
CA GLU A 209 -20.70 4.81 20.24
C GLU A 209 -19.46 5.71 20.19
N LEU A 210 -18.33 5.25 20.74
CA LEU A 210 -17.06 5.96 20.77
C LEU A 210 -16.19 5.72 19.54
N LEU A 211 -16.56 4.78 18.66
CA LEU A 211 -15.77 4.48 17.45
C LEU A 211 -15.65 5.70 16.53
N PRO A 212 -14.49 5.87 15.83
CA PRO A 212 -14.23 7.08 15.04
C PRO A 212 -15.25 7.41 13.94
N TRP A 213 -16.03 6.43 13.52
CA TRP A 213 -17.10 6.55 12.52
C TRP A 213 -18.49 6.65 13.11
N SER A 214 -18.62 6.66 14.43
CA SER A 214 -19.91 6.76 15.09
C SER A 214 -20.56 8.14 14.89
N ASP A 215 -21.85 8.15 14.58
CA ASP A 215 -22.65 9.38 14.48
C ASP A 215 -22.93 10.00 15.86
N MET A 216 -22.72 9.24 16.96
CA MET A 216 -22.92 9.68 18.33
C MET A 216 -21.79 10.60 18.83
N LEU A 217 -20.68 10.71 18.09
CA LEU A 217 -19.54 11.55 18.47
C LEU A 217 -19.90 13.04 18.42
N PRO A 218 -19.43 13.85 19.39
CA PRO A 218 -19.67 15.30 19.43
C PRO A 218 -19.15 16.02 18.18
N GLU A 219 -19.92 16.99 17.69
CA GLU A 219 -19.53 17.78 16.50
C GLU A 219 -18.23 18.58 16.68
N ASN A 220 -17.94 19.04 17.89
CA ASN A 220 -16.75 19.85 18.17
C ASN A 220 -15.42 19.11 17.96
N ILE A 221 -15.42 17.76 18.01
CA ILE A 221 -14.22 16.96 17.74
C ILE A 221 -14.03 16.66 16.25
N ARG A 222 -15.00 17.01 15.38
CA ARG A 222 -14.91 16.88 13.93
C ARG A 222 -14.15 18.06 13.33
N LYS A 223 -13.44 17.81 12.25
CA LYS A 223 -12.84 18.88 11.45
C LYS A 223 -13.95 19.57 10.64
N PRO A 224 -13.87 20.90 10.45
CA PRO A 224 -14.80 21.57 9.56
C PRO A 224 -14.72 20.95 8.16
N GLN A 225 -15.89 20.69 7.58
CA GLN A 225 -15.94 20.24 6.19
C GLN A 225 -15.31 21.34 5.33
N LYS A 226 -14.30 20.99 4.53
CA LYS A 226 -13.82 21.91 3.50
C LYS A 226 -15.00 22.21 2.59
N ALA A 227 -15.41 23.49 2.53
CA ALA A 227 -16.36 23.92 1.53
C ALA A 227 -15.87 23.41 0.17
N SER A 228 -16.68 22.57 -0.49
CA SER A 228 -16.43 22.13 -1.84
C SER A 228 -16.41 23.38 -2.71
N GLY A 229 -15.20 23.90 -2.95
CA GLY A 229 -14.99 24.98 -3.90
C GLY A 229 -15.48 24.50 -5.27
N LYS A 230 -16.47 25.22 -5.77
CA LYS A 230 -16.95 25.12 -7.15
C LYS A 230 -15.86 25.44 -8.13
#